data_2db706c156189a972ee9cbfcdbc194f9
#
_entry.id   2db706c156189a972ee9cbfcdbc194f9
#
_cell.length_a   1.000
_cell.length_b   1.000
_cell.length_c   1.000
_cell.angle_alpha   90.00
_cell.angle_beta   90.00
_cell.angle_gamma   90.00
#
_symmetry.space_group_name_H-M   'P 1'
#
loop_
_entity.id
_entity.type
_entity.pdbx_description
1 polymer ?
#
loop_
_entity_poly.entity_id
_entity_poly.type
_entity_poly.pdbx_seq_one_letter_code
_entity_poly.pdbx_strand_id
1 'polypeptide(L)'
;MLTDFSLPPAVPPATSGSCVDHPIELAAADPTRVVMSLPSGDTWTGVTAAEFLAQVRGVAKGLIAHGIEVGQRIGVMSRTRYEWTVVDYAIWYAGAASVPIYETSSDEQVRWILGDSGAVAVFLEAHRHKATFERVAVELPAVTQVWVFDDDALGMLTRAGAHVSDVDLEARRAQVTPDSLATIIYTSGTTGMPKDRKST
;
A
#
# COMPACT_ATOMS: atom_id res chain seq x y z
N MET A 1 37.80 7.16 -18.70
CA MET A 1 36.34 6.94 -18.74
C MET A 1 35.86 7.02 -17.31
N LEU A 2 34.99 7.99 -16.95
CA LEU A 2 34.42 8.05 -15.61
C LEU A 2 33.50 6.84 -15.45
N THR A 3 33.83 5.95 -14.53
CA THR A 3 33.05 4.72 -14.22
C THR A 3 32.05 4.94 -13.09
N ASP A 4 32.17 6.07 -12.39
CA ASP A 4 31.32 6.39 -11.27
C ASP A 4 31.07 7.92 -11.20
N PHE A 5 29.82 8.34 -10.98
CA PHE A 5 29.44 9.72 -10.83
C PHE A 5 28.42 9.84 -9.69
N SER A 6 28.76 10.57 -8.66
CA SER A 6 27.89 10.82 -7.51
C SER A 6 27.86 12.32 -7.20
N LEU A 7 26.68 12.85 -7.00
CA LEU A 7 26.46 14.19 -6.43
C LEU A 7 25.87 14.03 -5.02
N PRO A 8 26.25 14.89 -4.08
CA PRO A 8 25.57 14.92 -2.79
C PRO A 8 24.06 15.22 -3.02
N PRO A 9 23.18 14.65 -2.19
CA PRO A 9 21.74 14.90 -2.31
C PRO A 9 21.45 16.39 -2.15
N ALA A 10 20.56 16.94 -3.00
CA ALA A 10 20.14 18.35 -2.95
C ALA A 10 19.36 18.66 -1.66
N VAL A 11 18.72 17.65 -1.07
CA VAL A 11 18.04 17.71 0.22
C VAL A 11 18.66 16.66 1.13
N PRO A 12 19.01 17.01 2.40
CA PRO A 12 19.53 16.03 3.33
C PRO A 12 18.55 14.85 3.49
N PRO A 13 19.05 13.61 3.60
CA PRO A 13 18.19 12.48 3.91
C PRO A 13 17.45 12.71 5.23
N ALA A 14 16.19 12.28 5.29
CA ALA A 14 15.43 12.28 6.53
C ALA A 14 16.13 11.36 7.56
N THR A 15 16.25 11.82 8.80
CA THR A 15 16.85 11.04 9.89
C THR A 15 15.82 10.42 10.82
N SER A 16 14.56 10.78 10.66
CA SER A 16 13.42 10.27 11.44
C SER A 16 12.13 10.43 10.63
N GLY A 17 11.06 9.80 11.08
CA GLY A 17 9.74 9.90 10.47
C GLY A 17 9.45 8.77 9.48
N SER A 18 8.23 8.80 8.96
CA SER A 18 7.71 7.83 8.00
C SER A 18 6.72 8.47 7.03
N CYS A 19 6.38 7.76 5.95
CA CYS A 19 5.39 8.23 4.97
C CYS A 19 4.01 8.53 5.56
N VAL A 20 3.66 7.94 6.72
CA VAL A 20 2.36 8.16 7.37
C VAL A 20 2.32 9.36 8.31
N ASP A 21 3.44 10.00 8.58
CA ASP A 21 3.46 11.15 9.50
C ASP A 21 2.70 12.34 8.90
N HIS A 22 2.83 12.57 7.59
CA HIS A 22 2.14 13.68 6.92
C HIS A 22 0.61 13.69 7.09
N PRO A 23 -0.15 12.61 6.83
CA PRO A 23 -1.59 12.62 7.08
C PRO A 23 -1.94 12.75 8.57
N ILE A 24 -1.09 12.28 9.49
CA ILE A 24 -1.29 12.44 10.93
C ILE A 24 -1.15 13.92 11.32
N GLU A 25 -0.06 14.56 10.91
CA GLU A 25 0.20 15.98 11.17
C GLU A 25 -0.88 16.88 10.56
N LEU A 26 -1.30 16.56 9.33
CA LEU A 26 -2.34 17.33 8.66
C LEU A 26 -3.68 17.22 9.38
N ALA A 27 -4.09 16.03 9.81
CA ALA A 27 -5.33 15.82 10.56
C ALA A 27 -5.27 16.47 11.96
N ALA A 28 -4.09 16.54 12.56
CA ALA A 28 -3.89 17.24 13.86
C ALA A 28 -3.94 18.76 13.68
N ALA A 29 -3.40 19.31 12.61
CA ALA A 29 -3.35 20.76 12.35
C ALA A 29 -4.70 21.30 11.87
N ASP A 30 -5.38 20.61 10.95
CA ASP A 30 -6.67 21.02 10.39
C ASP A 30 -7.50 19.76 10.01
N PRO A 31 -8.25 19.19 10.98
CA PRO A 31 -9.02 17.96 10.77
C PRO A 31 -10.12 18.12 9.70
N THR A 32 -10.58 19.32 9.44
CA THR A 32 -11.68 19.63 8.53
C THR A 32 -11.21 19.93 7.10
N ARG A 33 -9.93 20.04 6.90
CA ARG A 33 -9.35 20.32 5.59
C ARG A 33 -9.69 19.21 4.59
N VAL A 34 -10.31 19.57 3.47
CA VAL A 34 -10.56 18.64 2.38
C VAL A 34 -9.23 18.28 1.72
N VAL A 35 -8.87 16.99 1.76
CA VAL A 35 -7.61 16.46 1.19
C VAL A 35 -7.84 15.72 -0.12
N MET A 36 -9.05 15.22 -0.35
CA MET A 36 -9.44 14.56 -1.60
C MET A 36 -10.87 14.94 -1.95
N SER A 37 -11.20 14.90 -3.24
CA SER A 37 -12.56 15.05 -3.73
C SER A 37 -12.91 13.83 -4.57
N LEU A 38 -14.04 13.20 -4.26
CA LEU A 38 -14.53 11.99 -4.92
C LEU A 38 -15.74 12.33 -5.77
N PRO A 39 -15.85 11.79 -7.00
CA PRO A 39 -17.03 11.99 -7.81
C PRO A 39 -18.26 11.34 -7.15
N SER A 40 -19.38 12.07 -7.11
CA SER A 40 -20.64 11.62 -6.53
C SER A 40 -21.78 12.08 -7.44
N GLY A 41 -22.16 11.25 -8.42
CA GLY A 41 -23.05 11.65 -9.51
C GLY A 41 -22.46 12.82 -10.29
N ASP A 42 -23.23 13.92 -10.39
CA ASP A 42 -22.81 15.17 -11.08
C ASP A 42 -22.04 16.14 -10.16
N THR A 43 -21.71 15.72 -8.93
CA THR A 43 -21.04 16.57 -7.92
C THR A 43 -19.78 15.91 -7.41
N TRP A 44 -19.08 16.61 -6.51
CA TRP A 44 -17.90 16.11 -5.81
C TRP A 44 -18.14 16.10 -4.31
N THR A 45 -17.79 15.01 -3.64
CA THR A 45 -17.80 14.90 -2.19
C THR A 45 -16.39 15.01 -1.67
N GLY A 46 -16.16 15.95 -0.75
CA GLY A 46 -14.87 16.13 -0.09
C GLY A 46 -14.63 15.05 0.96
N VAL A 47 -13.39 14.59 1.06
CA VAL A 47 -12.90 13.78 2.17
C VAL A 47 -11.96 14.65 3.00
N THR A 48 -12.27 14.81 4.27
CA THR A 48 -11.46 15.62 5.19
C THR A 48 -10.21 14.87 5.65
N ALA A 49 -9.23 15.60 6.18
CA ALA A 49 -8.00 15.01 6.73
C ALA A 49 -8.31 14.03 7.88
N ALA A 50 -9.27 14.35 8.74
CA ALA A 50 -9.70 13.45 9.81
C ALA A 50 -10.35 12.17 9.28
N GLU A 51 -11.24 12.26 8.28
CA GLU A 51 -11.90 11.12 7.67
C GLU A 51 -10.90 10.22 6.94
N PHE A 52 -9.98 10.82 6.17
CA PHE A 52 -8.93 10.07 5.49
C PHE A 52 -8.06 9.30 6.48
N LEU A 53 -7.55 9.98 7.51
CA LEU A 53 -6.72 9.34 8.54
C LEU A 53 -7.48 8.23 9.29
N ALA A 54 -8.76 8.45 9.61
CA ALA A 54 -9.58 7.43 10.28
C ALA A 54 -9.72 6.17 9.42
N GLN A 55 -9.92 6.30 8.10
CA GLN A 55 -10.01 5.17 7.18
C GLN A 55 -8.65 4.45 7.07
N VAL A 56 -7.55 5.19 6.89
CA VAL A 56 -6.20 4.63 6.88
C VAL A 56 -5.92 3.79 8.13
N ARG A 57 -6.21 4.35 9.33
CA ARG A 57 -6.02 3.65 10.59
C ARG A 57 -6.90 2.41 10.72
N GLY A 58 -8.16 2.50 10.29
CA GLY A 58 -9.10 1.37 10.31
C GLY A 58 -8.61 0.20 9.46
N VAL A 59 -8.17 0.49 8.24
CA VAL A 59 -7.61 -0.53 7.32
C VAL A 59 -6.29 -1.08 7.85
N ALA A 60 -5.39 -0.24 8.38
CA ALA A 60 -4.12 -0.69 8.97
C ALA A 60 -4.33 -1.65 10.14
N LYS A 61 -5.28 -1.36 11.04
CA LYS A 61 -5.69 -2.29 12.10
C LYS A 61 -6.21 -3.61 11.54
N GLY A 62 -6.97 -3.56 10.45
CA GLY A 62 -7.43 -4.76 9.73
C GLY A 62 -6.29 -5.61 9.19
N LEU A 63 -5.27 -4.99 8.61
CA LEU A 63 -4.07 -5.69 8.16
C LEU A 63 -3.35 -6.39 9.32
N ILE A 64 -3.18 -5.70 10.45
CA ILE A 64 -2.59 -6.27 11.67
C ILE A 64 -3.43 -7.46 12.17
N ALA A 65 -4.76 -7.33 12.21
CA ALA A 65 -5.67 -8.40 12.62
C ALA A 65 -5.59 -9.65 11.72
N HIS A 66 -5.23 -9.48 10.44
CA HIS A 66 -4.98 -10.58 9.50
C HIS A 66 -3.54 -11.10 9.51
N GLY A 67 -2.74 -10.69 10.50
CA GLY A 67 -1.39 -11.21 10.70
C GLY A 67 -0.32 -10.58 9.80
N ILE A 68 -0.58 -9.42 9.21
CA ILE A 68 0.45 -8.69 8.46
C ILE A 68 1.52 -8.18 9.44
N GLU A 69 2.77 -8.54 9.17
CA GLU A 69 3.93 -8.19 9.98
C GLU A 69 4.77 -7.07 9.35
N VAL A 70 5.59 -6.40 10.19
CA VAL A 70 6.52 -5.36 9.74
C VAL A 70 7.49 -5.92 8.70
N GLY A 71 7.72 -5.15 7.62
CA GLY A 71 8.61 -5.52 6.52
C GLY A 71 8.02 -6.51 5.51
N GLN A 72 6.79 -7.00 5.71
CA GLN A 72 6.11 -7.81 4.71
C GLN A 72 5.67 -6.96 3.50
N ARG A 73 5.44 -7.61 2.37
CA ARG A 73 5.05 -6.97 1.10
C ARG A 73 3.63 -7.34 0.76
N ILE A 74 2.88 -6.35 0.28
CA ILE A 74 1.48 -6.50 -0.11
C ILE A 74 1.31 -5.99 -1.53
N GLY A 75 0.85 -6.86 -2.44
CA GLY A 75 0.51 -6.49 -3.81
C GLY A 75 -0.72 -5.58 -3.86
N VAL A 76 -0.73 -4.61 -4.77
CA VAL A 76 -1.91 -3.77 -5.04
C VAL A 76 -2.12 -3.68 -6.54
N MET A 77 -3.02 -4.52 -7.08
CA MET A 77 -3.37 -4.59 -8.50
C MET A 77 -4.64 -3.79 -8.77
N SER A 78 -4.47 -2.53 -9.09
CA SER A 78 -5.58 -1.59 -9.32
C SER A 78 -5.09 -0.38 -10.10
N ARG A 79 -6.01 0.23 -10.87
CA ARG A 79 -5.82 1.60 -11.34
C ARG A 79 -5.78 2.55 -10.14
N THR A 80 -5.27 3.77 -10.37
CA THR A 80 -5.29 4.83 -9.36
C THR A 80 -6.74 5.21 -9.03
N ARG A 81 -7.14 4.96 -7.78
CA ARG A 81 -8.45 5.28 -7.22
C ARG A 81 -8.31 5.60 -5.72
N TYR A 82 -9.36 6.11 -5.11
CA TYR A 82 -9.34 6.52 -3.71
C TYR A 82 -8.90 5.39 -2.77
N GLU A 83 -9.49 4.21 -2.93
CA GLU A 83 -9.19 3.03 -2.11
C GLU A 83 -7.73 2.59 -2.24
N TRP A 84 -7.14 2.75 -3.43
CA TRP A 84 -5.72 2.50 -3.64
C TRP A 84 -4.86 3.38 -2.72
N THR A 85 -5.18 4.68 -2.64
CA THR A 85 -4.45 5.62 -1.77
C THR A 85 -4.63 5.29 -0.29
N VAL A 86 -5.85 4.99 0.14
CA VAL A 86 -6.12 4.59 1.54
C VAL A 86 -5.31 3.35 1.91
N VAL A 87 -5.29 2.35 1.02
CA VAL A 87 -4.57 1.07 1.25
C VAL A 87 -3.07 1.29 1.27
N ASP A 88 -2.50 2.11 0.40
CA ASP A 88 -1.07 2.38 0.37
C ASP A 88 -0.59 2.97 1.70
N TYR A 89 -1.29 4.00 2.20
CA TYR A 89 -1.01 4.56 3.52
C TYR A 89 -1.26 3.58 4.67
N ALA A 90 -2.27 2.72 4.56
CA ALA A 90 -2.57 1.71 5.58
C ALA A 90 -1.49 0.61 5.64
N ILE A 91 -0.94 0.21 4.50
CA ILE A 91 0.19 -0.72 4.39
C ILE A 91 1.40 -0.13 5.11
N TRP A 92 1.75 1.12 4.85
CA TRP A 92 2.87 1.79 5.54
C TRP A 92 2.61 1.94 7.04
N TYR A 93 1.38 2.27 7.44
CA TYR A 93 1.02 2.39 8.85
C TYR A 93 1.17 1.06 9.61
N ALA A 94 0.84 -0.05 8.95
CA ALA A 94 1.04 -1.39 9.49
C ALA A 94 2.52 -1.84 9.48
N GLY A 95 3.43 -1.02 8.94
CA GLY A 95 4.86 -1.30 8.83
C GLY A 95 5.25 -2.19 7.66
N ALA A 96 4.34 -2.42 6.71
CA ALA A 96 4.57 -3.21 5.51
C ALA A 96 4.95 -2.34 4.30
N ALA A 97 5.35 -2.97 3.20
CA ALA A 97 5.68 -2.30 1.95
C ALA A 97 4.65 -2.64 0.86
N SER A 98 4.27 -1.64 0.07
CA SER A 98 3.37 -1.83 -1.06
C SER A 98 4.12 -2.31 -2.31
N VAL A 99 3.45 -3.14 -3.11
CA VAL A 99 3.93 -3.62 -4.42
C VAL A 99 2.87 -3.31 -5.47
N PRO A 100 2.92 -2.12 -6.08
CA PRO A 100 1.97 -1.74 -7.12
C PRO A 100 2.08 -2.65 -8.35
N ILE A 101 0.93 -3.10 -8.84
CA ILE A 101 0.79 -3.93 -10.04
C ILE A 101 -0.21 -3.25 -10.97
N TYR A 102 0.15 -3.07 -12.23
CA TYR A 102 -0.77 -2.49 -13.20
C TYR A 102 -2.00 -3.38 -13.37
N GLU A 103 -3.18 -2.76 -13.44
CA GLU A 103 -4.47 -3.45 -13.61
C GLU A 103 -4.56 -4.24 -14.93
N THR A 104 -3.69 -3.93 -15.90
CA THR A 104 -3.59 -4.60 -17.19
C THR A 104 -2.52 -5.69 -17.24
N SER A 105 -1.87 -5.97 -16.11
CA SER A 105 -0.80 -6.98 -16.05
C SER A 105 -1.33 -8.36 -16.40
N SER A 106 -0.54 -9.10 -17.19
CA SER A 106 -0.83 -10.49 -17.53
C SER A 106 -0.65 -11.43 -16.33
N ASP A 107 -1.21 -12.63 -16.42
CA ASP A 107 -1.06 -13.68 -15.42
C ASP A 107 0.42 -13.93 -15.06
N GLU A 108 1.28 -13.99 -16.09
CA GLU A 108 2.71 -14.19 -15.92
C GLU A 108 3.39 -13.03 -15.18
N GLN A 109 2.99 -11.79 -15.49
CA GLN A 109 3.49 -10.60 -14.78
C GLN A 109 3.03 -10.59 -13.32
N VAL A 110 1.77 -10.90 -13.05
CA VAL A 110 1.23 -11.00 -11.68
C VAL A 110 1.98 -12.06 -10.89
N ARG A 111 2.18 -13.26 -11.47
CA ARG A 111 2.94 -14.35 -10.88
C ARG A 111 4.38 -13.90 -10.55
N TRP A 112 5.04 -13.28 -11.53
CA TRP A 112 6.42 -12.81 -11.35
C TRP A 112 6.53 -11.77 -10.25
N ILE A 113 5.72 -10.70 -10.32
CA ILE A 113 5.81 -9.59 -9.37
C ILE A 113 5.52 -10.04 -7.94
N LEU A 114 4.44 -10.81 -7.72
CA LEU A 114 4.09 -11.29 -6.38
C LEU A 114 5.09 -12.31 -5.85
N GLY A 115 5.61 -13.19 -6.72
CA GLY A 115 6.60 -14.20 -6.36
C GLY A 115 7.96 -13.59 -6.03
N ASP A 116 8.49 -12.73 -6.90
CA ASP A 116 9.81 -12.10 -6.74
C ASP A 116 9.83 -11.11 -5.56
N SER A 117 8.78 -10.32 -5.38
CA SER A 117 8.66 -9.44 -4.21
C SER A 117 8.48 -10.21 -2.91
N GLY A 118 8.07 -11.47 -2.96
CA GLY A 118 7.69 -12.26 -1.80
C GLY A 118 6.46 -11.69 -1.09
N ALA A 119 5.48 -11.19 -1.85
CA ALA A 119 4.24 -10.68 -1.30
C ALA A 119 3.48 -11.76 -0.54
N VAL A 120 2.91 -11.40 0.62
CA VAL A 120 2.13 -12.32 1.48
C VAL A 120 0.63 -12.09 1.35
N ALA A 121 0.24 -10.98 0.75
CA ALA A 121 -1.14 -10.59 0.54
C ALA A 121 -1.27 -9.80 -0.77
N VAL A 122 -2.50 -9.68 -1.29
CA VAL A 122 -2.79 -8.86 -2.46
C VAL A 122 -4.15 -8.19 -2.37
N PHE A 123 -4.18 -6.90 -2.72
CA PHE A 123 -5.40 -6.17 -3.04
C PHE A 123 -5.63 -6.19 -4.55
N LEU A 124 -6.86 -6.44 -4.94
CA LEU A 124 -7.31 -6.52 -6.32
C LEU A 124 -8.46 -5.54 -6.54
N GLU A 125 -8.48 -4.81 -7.65
CA GLU A 125 -9.55 -3.83 -7.89
C GLU A 125 -10.92 -4.48 -7.99
N ALA A 126 -11.04 -5.52 -8.83
CA ALA A 126 -12.32 -6.11 -9.23
C ALA A 126 -12.20 -7.62 -9.43
N HIS A 127 -13.32 -8.29 -9.60
CA HIS A 127 -13.36 -9.75 -9.84
C HIS A 127 -12.57 -10.21 -11.07
N ARG A 128 -12.46 -9.36 -12.12
CA ARG A 128 -11.60 -9.70 -13.29
C ARG A 128 -10.12 -9.84 -12.88
N HIS A 129 -9.63 -9.01 -11.94
CA HIS A 129 -8.26 -9.10 -11.44
C HIS A 129 -8.10 -10.30 -10.49
N LYS A 130 -9.15 -10.62 -9.73
CA LYS A 130 -9.20 -11.84 -8.93
C LYS A 130 -9.07 -13.09 -9.80
N ALA A 131 -9.80 -13.14 -10.92
CA ALA A 131 -9.67 -14.24 -11.87
C ALA A 131 -8.27 -14.34 -12.50
N THR A 132 -7.60 -13.21 -12.75
CA THR A 132 -6.19 -13.19 -13.19
C THR A 132 -5.27 -13.78 -12.13
N PHE A 133 -5.40 -13.37 -10.87
CA PHE A 133 -4.63 -13.90 -9.75
C PHE A 133 -4.90 -15.41 -9.55
N GLU A 134 -6.16 -15.84 -9.56
CA GLU A 134 -6.56 -17.24 -9.30
C GLU A 134 -5.92 -18.21 -10.29
N ARG A 135 -5.65 -17.81 -11.53
CA ARG A 135 -4.95 -18.67 -12.52
C ARG A 135 -3.51 -18.99 -12.15
N VAL A 136 -2.89 -18.17 -11.32
CA VAL A 136 -1.48 -18.32 -10.90
C VAL A 136 -1.32 -18.55 -9.39
N ALA A 137 -2.41 -18.54 -8.64
CA ALA A 137 -2.40 -18.63 -7.17
C ALA A 137 -1.68 -19.88 -6.63
N VAL A 138 -1.76 -21.01 -7.34
CA VAL A 138 -1.09 -22.26 -6.96
C VAL A 138 0.43 -22.12 -6.94
N GLU A 139 0.98 -21.21 -7.74
CA GLU A 139 2.41 -20.91 -7.80
C GLU A 139 2.85 -19.84 -6.78
N LEU A 140 1.90 -19.28 -6.03
CA LEU A 140 2.10 -18.19 -5.08
C LEU A 140 1.65 -18.57 -3.65
N PRO A 141 2.16 -19.67 -3.07
CA PRO A 141 1.70 -20.18 -1.77
C PRO A 141 1.95 -19.21 -0.61
N ALA A 142 2.82 -18.21 -0.78
CA ALA A 142 3.06 -17.17 0.22
C ALA A 142 1.90 -16.17 0.30
N VAL A 143 1.13 -15.98 -0.77
CA VAL A 143 -0.01 -15.05 -0.78
C VAL A 143 -1.20 -15.72 -0.12
N THR A 144 -1.39 -15.47 1.15
CA THR A 144 -2.43 -16.11 1.98
C THR A 144 -3.68 -15.25 2.15
N GLN A 145 -3.60 -13.96 1.83
CA GLN A 145 -4.70 -12.99 1.97
C GLN A 145 -4.99 -12.31 0.64
N VAL A 146 -6.25 -12.27 0.26
CA VAL A 146 -6.72 -11.64 -0.98
C VAL A 146 -7.94 -10.79 -0.67
N TRP A 147 -7.87 -9.51 -0.99
CA TRP A 147 -8.97 -8.56 -0.81
C TRP A 147 -9.35 -7.92 -2.14
N VAL A 148 -10.64 -7.75 -2.38
CA VAL A 148 -11.16 -7.13 -3.60
C VAL A 148 -11.84 -5.81 -3.24
N PHE A 149 -11.44 -4.71 -3.88
CA PHE A 149 -12.01 -3.39 -3.58
C PHE A 149 -13.52 -3.36 -3.83
N ASP A 150 -13.97 -3.94 -4.93
CA ASP A 150 -15.41 -3.99 -5.27
C ASP A 150 -16.25 -4.83 -4.29
N ASP A 151 -15.61 -5.65 -3.42
CA ASP A 151 -16.25 -6.42 -2.35
C ASP A 151 -16.16 -5.72 -0.98
N ASP A 152 -16.03 -4.39 -0.94
CA ASP A 152 -15.88 -3.61 0.29
C ASP A 152 -14.67 -4.02 1.14
N ALA A 153 -13.53 -4.25 0.51
CA ALA A 153 -12.29 -4.65 1.20
C ALA A 153 -11.92 -3.72 2.36
N LEU A 154 -12.09 -2.40 2.19
CA LEU A 154 -11.77 -1.41 3.23
C LEU A 154 -12.69 -1.56 4.45
N GLY A 155 -13.99 -1.69 4.21
CA GLY A 155 -14.96 -1.91 5.29
C GLY A 155 -14.76 -3.24 6.00
N MET A 156 -14.45 -4.30 5.25
CA MET A 156 -14.14 -5.62 5.82
C MET A 156 -12.93 -5.57 6.75
N LEU A 157 -11.83 -4.97 6.29
CA LEU A 157 -10.61 -4.81 7.08
C LEU A 157 -10.85 -3.92 8.31
N THR A 158 -11.56 -2.80 8.15
CA THR A 158 -11.90 -1.91 9.28
C THR A 158 -12.69 -2.66 10.35
N ARG A 159 -13.66 -3.47 9.97
CA ARG A 159 -14.44 -4.31 10.92
C ARG A 159 -13.56 -5.37 11.59
N ALA A 160 -12.71 -6.05 10.83
CA ALA A 160 -11.78 -7.05 11.37
C ALA A 160 -10.77 -6.44 12.35
N GLY A 161 -10.32 -5.21 12.09
CA GLY A 161 -9.38 -4.49 12.95
C GLY A 161 -9.97 -3.84 14.19
N ALA A 162 -11.30 -3.92 14.41
CA ALA A 162 -11.96 -3.23 15.51
C ALA A 162 -11.45 -3.60 16.92
N HIS A 163 -10.88 -4.78 17.07
CA HIS A 163 -10.29 -5.24 18.36
C HIS A 163 -8.81 -4.85 18.52
N VAL A 164 -8.14 -4.37 17.47
CA VAL A 164 -6.75 -3.90 17.55
C VAL A 164 -6.73 -2.52 18.20
N SER A 165 -5.99 -2.38 19.27
CA SER A 165 -5.92 -1.13 20.01
C SER A 165 -5.14 -0.04 19.24
N ASP A 166 -5.36 1.24 19.61
CA ASP A 166 -4.54 2.33 19.08
C ASP A 166 -3.09 2.21 19.55
N VAL A 167 -2.85 1.65 20.72
CA VAL A 167 -1.50 1.41 21.26
C VAL A 167 -0.75 0.42 20.39
N ASP A 168 -1.39 -0.69 19.98
CA ASP A 168 -0.78 -1.68 19.10
C ASP A 168 -0.50 -1.12 17.71
N LEU A 169 -1.43 -0.32 17.18
CA LEU A 169 -1.25 0.35 15.89
C LEU A 169 -0.06 1.32 15.92
N GLU A 170 0.05 2.17 16.96
CA GLU A 170 1.17 3.11 17.10
C GLU A 170 2.50 2.37 17.37
N ALA A 171 2.47 1.25 18.07
CA ALA A 171 3.65 0.42 18.27
C ALA A 171 4.17 -0.18 16.93
N ARG A 172 3.27 -0.47 15.98
CA ARG A 172 3.66 -0.84 14.60
C ARG A 172 4.31 0.32 13.87
N ARG A 173 3.66 1.48 13.86
CA ARG A 173 4.19 2.69 13.22
C ARG A 173 5.57 3.07 13.76
N ALA A 174 5.77 2.96 15.05
CA ALA A 174 7.03 3.31 15.70
C ALA A 174 8.23 2.41 15.29
N GLN A 175 7.98 1.27 14.65
CA GLN A 175 9.04 0.41 14.10
C GLN A 175 9.48 0.83 12.70
N VAL A 176 8.74 1.71 12.04
CA VAL A 176 9.07 2.23 10.70
C VAL A 176 10.08 3.37 10.83
N THR A 177 11.14 3.31 10.06
CA THR A 177 12.21 4.29 10.02
C THR A 177 12.39 4.81 8.58
N PRO A 178 13.16 5.88 8.35
CA PRO A 178 13.47 6.32 6.99
C PRO A 178 14.17 5.27 6.11
N ASP A 179 14.82 4.28 6.72
CA ASP A 179 15.47 3.17 6.01
C ASP A 179 14.51 1.99 5.75
N SER A 180 13.29 2.04 6.26
CA SER A 180 12.28 1.01 6.04
C SER A 180 11.79 1.05 4.58
N LEU A 181 11.64 -0.14 3.99
CA LEU A 181 11.11 -0.26 2.64
C LEU A 181 9.66 0.21 2.59
N ALA A 182 9.36 1.23 1.78
CA ALA A 182 8.01 1.74 1.59
C ALA A 182 7.30 1.08 0.41
N THR A 183 8.00 0.92 -0.72
CA THR A 183 7.40 0.34 -1.92
C THR A 183 8.42 -0.39 -2.78
N ILE A 184 7.97 -1.38 -3.56
CA ILE A 184 8.73 -2.04 -4.63
C ILE A 184 8.00 -1.83 -5.94
N ILE A 185 8.59 -1.07 -6.85
CA ILE A 185 7.99 -0.76 -8.15
C ILE A 185 8.70 -1.57 -9.23
N TYR A 186 7.92 -2.36 -9.96
CA TYR A 186 8.40 -3.10 -11.12
C TYR A 186 8.25 -2.27 -12.38
N THR A 187 9.36 -2.01 -13.04
CA THR A 187 9.38 -1.26 -14.30
C THR A 187 9.67 -2.19 -15.48
N SER A 188 9.07 -1.89 -16.65
CA SER A 188 9.39 -2.57 -17.89
C SER A 188 10.86 -2.33 -18.23
N GLY A 189 11.69 -3.38 -18.15
CA GLY A 189 13.05 -3.35 -18.66
C GLY A 189 13.04 -3.43 -20.19
N THR A 190 14.08 -2.92 -20.83
CA THR A 190 14.27 -3.02 -22.30
C THR A 190 14.50 -4.45 -22.78
N THR A 191 14.71 -5.40 -21.88
CA THR A 191 15.06 -6.79 -22.19
C THR A 191 14.43 -7.76 -21.18
N GLY A 192 13.17 -8.19 -21.38
CA GLY A 192 12.58 -9.30 -20.62
C GLY A 192 11.64 -8.89 -19.48
N MET A 193 11.61 -9.70 -18.41
CA MET A 193 10.69 -9.53 -17.27
C MET A 193 10.89 -8.19 -16.55
N PRO A 194 9.82 -7.63 -15.96
CA PRO A 194 9.90 -6.40 -15.16
C PRO A 194 10.97 -6.52 -14.07
N LYS A 195 11.76 -5.44 -13.91
CA LYS A 195 12.81 -5.36 -12.87
C LYS A 195 12.30 -4.57 -11.68
N ASP A 196 12.65 -5.00 -10.48
CA ASP A 196 12.31 -4.31 -9.24
C ASP A 196 13.11 -3.00 -9.08
N ARG A 197 12.45 -1.99 -8.52
CA ARG A 197 13.07 -0.78 -8.02
C ARG A 197 12.53 -0.50 -6.62
N LYS A 198 13.39 -0.61 -5.62
CA LYS A 198 13.06 -0.38 -4.21
C LYS A 198 13.12 1.10 -3.89
N SER A 199 12.17 1.59 -3.10
CA SER A 199 12.16 2.95 -2.55
C SER A 199 11.86 2.87 -1.06
N THR A 200 12.69 3.54 -0.29
CA THR A 200 12.52 3.79 1.14
C THR A 200 11.88 5.15 1.37
#